data_491c0f34fb226b1b922ae19b0d169604
#
_entry.id   491c0f34fb226b1b922ae19b0d169604
#
_cell.length_a   1.000
_cell.length_b   1.000
_cell.length_c   1.000
_cell.angle_alpha   90.00
_cell.angle_beta   90.00
_cell.angle_gamma   90.00
#
_symmetry.space_group_name_H-M   'P 1'
#
loop_
_entity.id
_entity.type
_entity.pdbx_description
1 polymer ?
#
loop_
_entity_poly.entity_id
_entity_poly.type
_entity_poly.pdbx_seq_one_letter_code
_entity_poly.pdbx_strand_id
1 'polypeptide(L)'
;FVSRGLGDVYKRQFLNKGIKITFTDSSQKKEKISEFKFDGGVIEFVDFLDAKREKLINKNGNDVFKKPIFIESKKDNVELECSLKWNKGYTEDIYPYTNNIHQKDGGTHLLGFRSALTRVINKYANENNLLKKNKLVISGDDIKEGLTCVISLKIPDPKFSSQTKDKLVSSEVRMIVETLINEKLSIWFDQNPSVAKIILAKIIQAAMARDVARKARENVRRKGSLELSGLPGKLADCQIGKQEGTELFIVEGDSAGGSAKQGSCLLYTSD
;
A
#
# COMPACT_ATOMS: atom_id res chain seq x y z
N PHE A 1 16.81 27.49 3.67
CA PHE A 1 16.47 26.93 5.01
C PHE A 1 15.01 27.22 5.28
N VAL A 2 14.10 26.35 4.83
CA VAL A 2 12.73 26.37 5.37
C VAL A 2 12.84 25.70 6.72
N SER A 3 12.63 26.46 7.81
CA SER A 3 12.67 25.88 9.14
C SER A 3 11.67 24.73 9.21
N ARG A 4 12.03 23.62 9.85
CA ARG A 4 11.15 22.44 9.97
C ARG A 4 9.75 22.79 10.51
N GLY A 5 9.63 23.86 11.30
CA GLY A 5 8.36 24.36 11.85
C GLY A 5 7.42 24.99 10.82
N LEU A 6 7.92 25.70 9.81
CA LEU A 6 7.10 26.31 8.75
C LEU A 6 6.48 25.27 7.81
N GLY A 7 7.21 24.18 7.54
CA GLY A 7 6.70 23.08 6.72
C GLY A 7 5.47 22.39 7.30
N ASP A 8 5.33 22.34 8.63
CA ASP A 8 4.16 21.76 9.30
C ASP A 8 2.99 22.75 9.39
N VAL A 9 3.26 24.03 9.43
CA VAL A 9 2.20 25.07 9.52
C VAL A 9 1.38 25.11 8.25
N TYR A 10 1.99 25.17 7.07
CA TYR A 10 1.22 25.22 5.82
C TYR A 10 0.48 23.92 5.53
N LYS A 11 1.03 22.74 5.93
CA LYS A 11 0.34 21.45 5.78
C LYS A 11 -0.95 21.39 6.61
N ARG A 12 -0.94 21.94 7.83
CA ARG A 12 -2.14 22.01 8.68
C ARG A 12 -3.23 22.91 8.11
N GLN A 13 -2.86 23.83 7.24
CA GLN A 13 -3.79 24.76 6.62
C GLN A 13 -4.76 24.08 5.67
N PHE A 14 -4.34 23.00 4.98
CA PHE A 14 -5.25 22.18 4.17
C PHE A 14 -6.41 21.58 4.98
N LEU A 15 -6.23 21.40 6.29
CA LEU A 15 -7.27 20.86 7.18
C LEU A 15 -8.29 21.91 7.64
N ASN A 16 -8.01 23.20 7.37
CA ASN A 16 -8.85 24.34 7.76
C ASN A 16 -9.22 25.15 6.52
N LYS A 17 -10.27 24.71 5.83
CA LYS A 17 -10.77 25.37 4.60
C LYS A 17 -11.04 26.87 4.84
N GLY A 18 -10.62 27.70 3.89
CA GLY A 18 -10.92 29.14 3.88
C GLY A 18 -10.01 30.04 4.72
N ILE A 19 -9.06 29.48 5.49
CA ILE A 19 -8.08 30.29 6.24
C ILE A 19 -6.95 30.69 5.29
N LYS A 20 -6.67 32.02 5.25
CA LYS A 20 -5.50 32.56 4.54
C LYS A 20 -4.39 32.88 5.54
N ILE A 21 -3.21 32.33 5.32
CA ILE A 21 -1.99 32.67 6.08
C ILE A 21 -1.04 33.41 5.15
N THR A 22 -0.61 34.59 5.60
CA THR A 22 0.42 35.38 4.92
C THR A 22 1.69 35.30 5.75
N PHE A 23 2.76 34.84 5.15
CA PHE A 23 4.09 34.81 5.76
C PHE A 23 4.98 35.82 5.10
N THR A 24 5.55 36.76 5.91
CA THR A 24 6.49 37.76 5.46
C THR A 24 7.85 37.47 6.05
N ASP A 25 8.83 37.21 5.18
CA ASP A 25 10.23 37.04 5.56
C ASP A 25 10.99 38.34 5.36
N SER A 26 11.30 39.01 6.47
CA SER A 26 12.06 40.27 6.50
C SER A 26 13.55 40.06 6.80
N SER A 27 14.05 38.83 6.73
CA SER A 27 15.47 38.50 6.99
C SER A 27 16.41 38.96 5.87
N GLN A 28 15.87 39.22 4.69
CA GLN A 28 16.63 39.67 3.51
C GLN A 28 16.30 41.13 3.16
N LYS A 29 17.18 41.82 2.41
CA LYS A 29 16.98 43.20 1.97
C LYS A 29 15.69 43.44 1.16
N LYS A 30 15.09 42.41 0.61
CA LYS A 30 13.75 42.43 -0.01
C LYS A 30 12.85 41.48 0.77
N GLU A 31 11.78 42.00 1.29
CA GLU A 31 10.75 41.22 1.94
C GLU A 31 10.17 40.21 0.96
N LYS A 32 10.16 38.92 1.38
CA LYS A 32 9.53 37.85 0.62
C LYS A 32 8.20 37.51 1.27
N ILE A 33 7.11 37.82 0.58
CA ILE A 33 5.76 37.52 1.03
C ILE A 33 5.33 36.19 0.38
N SER A 34 4.89 35.26 1.20
CA SER A 34 4.29 33.99 0.76
C SER A 34 2.88 33.87 1.33
N GLU A 35 1.92 33.72 0.45
CA GLU A 35 0.50 33.55 0.83
C GLU A 35 0.08 32.11 0.64
N PHE A 36 -0.62 31.56 1.63
CA PHE A 36 -1.15 30.21 1.62
C PHE A 36 -2.65 30.28 1.89
N LYS A 37 -3.45 29.80 0.95
CA LYS A 37 -4.89 29.66 1.06
C LYS A 37 -5.32 28.40 0.31
N PHE A 38 -5.95 27.47 1.00
CA PHE A 38 -6.38 26.21 0.44
C PHE A 38 -7.87 26.03 0.70
N ASP A 39 -8.66 26.20 -0.35
CA ASP A 39 -10.13 26.08 -0.27
C ASP A 39 -10.59 24.62 -0.52
N GLY A 40 -9.76 23.79 -1.14
CA GLY A 40 -10.04 22.38 -1.47
C GLY A 40 -9.90 21.39 -0.30
N GLY A 41 -9.35 21.83 0.83
CA GLY A 41 -9.24 20.99 2.02
C GLY A 41 -8.34 19.77 1.84
N VAL A 42 -8.73 18.62 2.41
CA VAL A 42 -7.96 17.37 2.33
C VAL A 42 -7.81 16.82 0.91
N ILE A 43 -8.71 17.19 -0.01
CA ILE A 43 -8.62 16.81 -1.43
C ILE A 43 -7.41 17.48 -2.07
N GLU A 44 -7.31 18.79 -1.92
CA GLU A 44 -6.21 19.59 -2.45
C GLU A 44 -4.88 19.19 -1.80
N PHE A 45 -4.92 18.80 -0.52
CA PHE A 45 -3.75 18.29 0.18
C PHE A 45 -3.21 17.01 -0.44
N VAL A 46 -4.08 16.03 -0.77
CA VAL A 46 -3.66 14.80 -1.45
C VAL A 46 -3.10 15.10 -2.84
N ASP A 47 -3.73 15.99 -3.61
CA ASP A 47 -3.22 16.39 -4.92
C ASP A 47 -1.86 17.10 -4.80
N PHE A 48 -1.65 17.92 -3.78
CA PHE A 48 -0.37 18.57 -3.49
C PHE A 48 0.73 17.54 -3.16
N LEU A 49 0.42 16.55 -2.32
CA LEU A 49 1.36 15.48 -1.95
C LEU A 49 1.70 14.58 -3.14
N ASP A 50 0.73 14.34 -4.01
CA ASP A 50 0.87 13.46 -5.18
C ASP A 50 1.38 14.19 -6.44
N ALA A 51 1.53 15.51 -6.41
CA ALA A 51 1.86 16.34 -7.57
C ALA A 51 3.16 15.93 -8.27
N LYS A 52 4.13 15.38 -7.53
CA LYS A 52 5.44 14.93 -8.05
C LYS A 52 5.48 13.43 -8.35
N ARG A 53 4.38 12.70 -8.14
CA ARG A 53 4.29 11.27 -8.35
C ARG A 53 3.81 10.97 -9.77
N GLU A 54 4.22 9.82 -10.30
CA GLU A 54 3.74 9.35 -11.60
C GLU A 54 2.29 8.89 -11.48
N LYS A 55 1.42 9.51 -12.28
CA LYS A 55 -0.03 9.30 -12.22
C LYS A 55 -0.45 7.92 -12.73
N LEU A 56 -1.48 7.36 -12.13
CA LEU A 56 -2.13 6.16 -12.64
C LEU A 56 -2.97 6.55 -13.86
N ILE A 57 -2.65 5.97 -15.03
CA ILE A 57 -3.27 6.31 -16.31
C ILE A 57 -4.20 5.19 -16.78
N ASN A 58 -5.27 5.58 -17.49
CA ASN A 58 -6.18 4.65 -18.18
C ASN A 58 -5.60 4.24 -19.54
N LYS A 59 -6.34 3.38 -20.27
CA LYS A 59 -5.95 2.92 -21.62
C LYS A 59 -5.77 4.04 -22.65
N ASN A 60 -6.38 5.19 -22.41
CA ASN A 60 -6.32 6.36 -23.29
C ASN A 60 -5.21 7.35 -22.87
N GLY A 61 -4.35 7.00 -21.91
CA GLY A 61 -3.26 7.85 -21.43
C GLY A 61 -3.70 8.96 -20.47
N ASN A 62 -4.98 9.03 -20.09
CA ASN A 62 -5.49 10.04 -19.17
C ASN A 62 -5.35 9.59 -17.71
N ASP A 63 -5.17 10.57 -16.79
CA ASP A 63 -5.20 10.32 -15.35
C ASP A 63 -6.52 9.63 -14.95
N VAL A 64 -6.41 8.53 -14.23
CA VAL A 64 -7.57 7.77 -13.73
C VAL A 64 -8.36 8.59 -12.73
N PHE A 65 -7.66 9.39 -11.93
CA PHE A 65 -8.25 10.24 -10.92
C PHE A 65 -8.32 11.69 -11.40
N LYS A 66 -9.49 12.12 -11.85
CA LYS A 66 -9.76 13.55 -12.07
C LYS A 66 -9.69 14.35 -10.76
N LYS A 67 -10.12 13.71 -9.66
CA LYS A 67 -10.02 14.19 -8.29
C LYS A 67 -9.74 12.99 -7.38
N PRO A 68 -9.02 13.16 -6.27
CA PRO A 68 -8.87 12.11 -5.25
C PRO A 68 -10.24 11.61 -4.76
N ILE A 69 -10.28 10.35 -4.30
CA ILE A 69 -11.45 9.81 -3.61
C ILE A 69 -11.62 10.61 -2.33
N PHE A 70 -12.82 11.09 -2.06
CA PHE A 70 -13.13 11.86 -0.88
C PHE A 70 -14.26 11.20 -0.10
N ILE A 71 -14.05 11.06 1.19
CA ILE A 71 -15.00 10.50 2.15
C ILE A 71 -15.15 11.49 3.28
N GLU A 72 -16.36 11.93 3.50
CA GLU A 72 -16.75 12.74 4.65
C GLU A 72 -17.90 12.06 5.37
N SER A 73 -17.79 11.91 6.68
CA SER A 73 -18.82 11.26 7.49
C SER A 73 -18.70 11.65 8.95
N LYS A 74 -19.84 11.57 9.66
CA LYS A 74 -19.93 11.86 11.09
C LYS A 74 -20.70 10.74 11.79
N LYS A 75 -20.16 10.24 12.89
CA LYS A 75 -20.80 9.26 13.77
C LYS A 75 -20.25 9.38 15.19
N ASP A 76 -21.15 9.29 16.19
CA ASP A 76 -20.79 9.26 17.61
C ASP A 76 -19.84 10.41 18.02
N ASN A 77 -20.11 11.64 17.57
CA ASN A 77 -19.27 12.83 17.75
C ASN A 77 -17.87 12.77 17.13
N VAL A 78 -17.61 11.76 16.30
CA VAL A 78 -16.40 11.66 15.48
C VAL A 78 -16.72 12.18 14.09
N GLU A 79 -16.02 13.21 13.64
CA GLU A 79 -16.06 13.70 12.27
C GLU A 79 -14.83 13.17 11.54
N LEU A 80 -15.05 12.51 10.42
CA LEU A 80 -14.02 11.93 9.56
C LEU A 80 -14.02 12.62 8.21
N GLU A 81 -12.89 13.20 7.84
CA GLU A 81 -12.57 13.56 6.46
C GLU A 81 -11.38 12.71 5.99
N CYS A 82 -11.56 12.01 4.91
CA CYS A 82 -10.50 11.17 4.32
C CYS A 82 -10.42 11.42 2.83
N SER A 83 -9.22 11.65 2.33
CA SER A 83 -8.97 11.73 0.89
C SER A 83 -7.84 10.79 0.52
N LEU A 84 -7.99 10.06 -0.59
CA LEU A 84 -7.02 9.06 -1.01
C LEU A 84 -6.94 8.94 -2.52
N LYS A 85 -5.75 8.56 -3.02
CA LYS A 85 -5.45 8.38 -4.43
C LYS A 85 -4.32 7.38 -4.60
N TRP A 86 -4.36 6.57 -5.66
CA TRP A 86 -3.25 5.71 -6.03
C TRP A 86 -2.45 6.31 -7.18
N ASN A 87 -1.14 6.16 -7.12
CA ASN A 87 -0.19 6.52 -8.16
C ASN A 87 0.61 5.28 -8.62
N LYS A 88 1.49 5.40 -9.60
CA LYS A 88 2.32 4.27 -10.08
C LYS A 88 3.50 3.93 -9.15
N GLY A 89 3.75 4.70 -8.12
CA GLY A 89 4.82 4.46 -7.15
C GLY A 89 4.63 3.19 -6.34
N TYR A 90 5.63 2.90 -5.51
CA TYR A 90 5.69 1.71 -4.65
C TYR A 90 5.60 2.08 -3.16
N THR A 91 5.66 3.36 -2.82
CA THR A 91 5.66 3.85 -1.43
C THR A 91 4.26 4.14 -0.93
N GLU A 92 4.03 3.87 0.36
CA GLU A 92 2.85 4.27 1.11
C GLU A 92 3.09 5.66 1.71
N ASP A 93 2.21 6.61 1.41
CA ASP A 93 2.26 7.98 1.95
C ASP A 93 0.92 8.30 2.64
N ILE A 94 0.77 7.92 3.91
CA ILE A 94 -0.44 8.18 4.70
C ILE A 94 -0.16 9.21 5.78
N TYR A 95 -0.97 10.26 5.82
CA TYR A 95 -0.88 11.36 6.77
C TYR A 95 -2.12 11.40 7.66
N PRO A 96 -2.03 10.80 8.87
CA PRO A 96 -3.13 10.82 9.83
C PRO A 96 -3.09 12.07 10.72
N TYR A 97 -4.25 12.69 10.90
CA TYR A 97 -4.45 13.87 11.74
C TYR A 97 -5.62 13.66 12.71
N THR A 98 -5.48 14.17 13.92
CA THR A 98 -6.55 14.27 14.91
C THR A 98 -6.58 15.69 15.45
N ASN A 99 -7.73 16.38 15.32
CA ASN A 99 -7.89 17.78 15.69
C ASN A 99 -6.75 18.66 15.13
N ASN A 100 -6.45 18.48 13.82
CA ASN A 100 -5.40 19.17 13.07
C ASN A 100 -3.95 18.90 13.54
N ILE A 101 -3.74 17.93 14.43
CA ILE A 101 -2.41 17.52 14.89
C ILE A 101 -2.00 16.27 14.11
N HIS A 102 -0.81 16.27 13.53
CA HIS A 102 -0.27 15.12 12.79
C HIS A 102 0.22 14.03 13.77
N GLN A 103 -0.24 12.80 13.59
CA GLN A 103 0.24 11.65 14.34
C GLN A 103 1.30 10.91 13.53
N LYS A 104 2.57 11.19 13.80
CA LYS A 104 3.71 10.57 13.09
C LYS A 104 3.74 9.05 13.25
N ASP A 105 3.37 8.56 14.44
CA ASP A 105 3.33 7.13 14.78
C ASP A 105 1.94 6.52 14.53
N GLY A 106 1.05 7.26 13.85
CA GLY A 106 -0.30 6.81 13.53
C GLY A 106 -1.20 6.69 14.75
N GLY A 107 -1.90 5.56 14.86
CA GLY A 107 -2.80 5.30 16.00
C GLY A 107 -4.01 4.47 15.60
N THR A 108 -5.02 4.45 16.49
CA THR A 108 -6.24 3.63 16.35
C THR A 108 -7.03 3.98 15.09
N HIS A 109 -7.10 5.25 14.69
CA HIS A 109 -7.76 5.69 13.45
C HIS A 109 -7.06 5.15 12.20
N LEU A 110 -5.73 5.14 12.16
CA LEU A 110 -4.97 4.57 11.05
C LEU A 110 -5.14 3.06 10.97
N LEU A 111 -5.19 2.37 12.12
CA LEU A 111 -5.48 0.93 12.16
C LEU A 111 -6.88 0.63 11.65
N GLY A 112 -7.90 1.39 12.06
CA GLY A 112 -9.26 1.28 11.55
C GLY A 112 -9.34 1.49 10.04
N PHE A 113 -8.68 2.52 9.53
CA PHE A 113 -8.60 2.80 8.09
C PHE A 113 -7.97 1.63 7.31
N ARG A 114 -6.80 1.14 7.74
CA ARG A 114 -6.10 0.03 7.08
C ARG A 114 -6.92 -1.27 7.09
N SER A 115 -7.61 -1.56 8.19
CA SER A 115 -8.53 -2.70 8.28
C SER A 115 -9.68 -2.57 7.29
N ALA A 116 -10.33 -1.42 7.25
CA ALA A 116 -11.45 -1.14 6.34
C ALA A 116 -11.01 -1.21 4.87
N LEU A 117 -9.91 -0.55 4.53
CA LEU A 117 -9.36 -0.53 3.17
C LEU A 117 -9.08 -1.96 2.67
N THR A 118 -8.44 -2.77 3.51
CA THR A 118 -8.15 -4.18 3.17
C THR A 118 -9.41 -5.00 2.98
N ARG A 119 -10.40 -4.82 3.85
CA ARG A 119 -11.68 -5.52 3.78
C ARG A 119 -12.47 -5.16 2.51
N VAL A 120 -12.61 -3.87 2.22
CA VAL A 120 -13.37 -3.39 1.05
C VAL A 120 -12.74 -3.89 -0.24
N ILE A 121 -11.43 -3.76 -0.39
CA ILE A 121 -10.73 -4.16 -1.61
C ILE A 121 -10.79 -5.68 -1.82
N ASN A 122 -10.57 -6.48 -0.78
CA ASN A 122 -10.68 -7.94 -0.88
C ASN A 122 -12.13 -8.38 -1.20
N LYS A 123 -13.13 -7.75 -0.57
CA LYS A 123 -14.55 -8.01 -0.85
C LYS A 123 -14.86 -7.73 -2.32
N TYR A 124 -14.54 -6.53 -2.80
CA TYR A 124 -14.80 -6.12 -4.18
C TYR A 124 -14.06 -6.99 -5.20
N ALA A 125 -12.80 -7.37 -4.92
CA ALA A 125 -12.03 -8.26 -5.78
C ALA A 125 -12.64 -9.66 -5.89
N ASN A 126 -13.17 -10.20 -4.79
CA ASN A 126 -13.84 -11.50 -4.75
C ASN A 126 -15.19 -11.47 -5.49
N GLU A 127 -16.03 -10.47 -5.24
CA GLU A 127 -17.34 -10.30 -5.88
C GLU A 127 -17.22 -10.18 -7.41
N ASN A 128 -16.18 -9.48 -7.88
CA ASN A 128 -15.91 -9.33 -9.31
C ASN A 128 -15.07 -10.47 -9.91
N ASN A 129 -14.82 -11.56 -9.17
CA ASN A 129 -14.06 -12.74 -9.60
C ASN A 129 -12.64 -12.45 -10.15
N LEU A 130 -12.03 -11.34 -9.75
CA LEU A 130 -10.73 -10.92 -10.27
C LEU A 130 -9.55 -11.76 -9.74
N LEU A 131 -9.74 -12.44 -8.60
CA LEU A 131 -8.74 -13.27 -7.94
C LEU A 131 -8.77 -14.75 -8.35
N LYS A 132 -9.89 -15.24 -8.95
CA LYS A 132 -10.07 -16.67 -9.26
C LYS A 132 -9.04 -17.23 -10.22
N LYS A 133 -8.56 -16.43 -11.18
CA LYS A 133 -7.61 -16.89 -12.20
C LYS A 133 -6.22 -17.22 -11.65
N ASN A 134 -5.78 -16.61 -10.55
CA ASN A 134 -4.39 -16.67 -10.10
C ASN A 134 -4.19 -17.28 -8.71
N LYS A 135 -5.26 -17.67 -8.00
CA LYS A 135 -5.21 -18.14 -6.58
C LYS A 135 -4.38 -17.19 -5.68
N LEU A 136 -4.37 -15.90 -6.01
CA LEU A 136 -3.60 -14.88 -5.31
C LEU A 136 -4.34 -14.39 -4.06
N VAL A 137 -3.59 -14.18 -2.99
CA VAL A 137 -4.07 -13.54 -1.76
C VAL A 137 -3.50 -12.13 -1.72
N ILE A 138 -4.38 -11.13 -1.75
CA ILE A 138 -4.00 -9.73 -1.60
C ILE A 138 -3.76 -9.43 -0.13
N SER A 139 -2.57 -8.93 0.20
CA SER A 139 -2.21 -8.46 1.54
C SER A 139 -2.49 -6.96 1.70
N GLY A 140 -2.52 -6.49 2.95
CA GLY A 140 -2.63 -5.06 3.23
C GLY A 140 -1.46 -4.25 2.65
N ASP A 141 -0.28 -4.83 2.52
CA ASP A 141 0.88 -4.14 1.95
C ASP A 141 0.76 -3.95 0.44
N ASP A 142 0.21 -4.94 -0.29
CA ASP A 142 -0.06 -4.81 -1.73
C ASP A 142 -1.05 -3.67 -2.02
N ILE A 143 -2.04 -3.50 -1.13
CA ILE A 143 -3.09 -2.47 -1.25
C ILE A 143 -2.53 -1.06 -1.06
N LYS A 144 -1.56 -0.91 -0.17
CA LYS A 144 -0.95 0.38 0.19
C LYS A 144 0.11 0.83 -0.80
N GLU A 145 0.54 -0.02 -1.69
CA GLU A 145 1.57 0.29 -2.69
C GLU A 145 1.11 1.42 -3.63
N GLY A 146 1.83 2.54 -3.58
CA GLY A 146 1.49 3.75 -4.32
C GLY A 146 0.28 4.51 -3.80
N LEU A 147 -0.17 4.26 -2.56
CA LEU A 147 -1.27 4.96 -1.93
C LEU A 147 -0.81 6.26 -1.30
N THR A 148 -1.39 7.38 -1.72
CA THR A 148 -1.32 8.68 -1.05
C THR A 148 -2.66 8.94 -0.36
N CYS A 149 -2.65 9.18 0.96
CA CYS A 149 -3.86 9.35 1.76
C CYS A 149 -3.67 10.38 2.86
N VAL A 150 -4.70 11.17 3.09
CA VAL A 150 -4.83 12.07 4.25
C VAL A 150 -6.08 11.69 5.01
N ILE A 151 -5.94 11.45 6.31
CA ILE A 151 -7.05 11.12 7.23
C ILE A 151 -7.10 12.22 8.28
N SER A 152 -8.20 12.93 8.35
CA SER A 152 -8.44 13.98 9.35
C SER A 152 -9.64 13.60 10.20
N LEU A 153 -9.41 13.51 11.51
CA LEU A 153 -10.44 13.28 12.50
C LEU A 153 -10.63 14.51 13.38
N LYS A 154 -11.90 14.79 13.71
CA LYS A 154 -12.26 15.71 14.79
C LYS A 154 -13.02 14.92 15.85
N ILE A 155 -12.50 14.89 17.05
CA ILE A 155 -13.09 14.21 18.22
C ILE A 155 -12.98 15.09 19.46
N PRO A 156 -13.95 15.05 20.35
CA PRO A 156 -14.00 15.99 21.51
C PRO A 156 -12.87 15.71 22.52
N ASP A 157 -12.55 14.46 22.82
CA ASP A 157 -11.57 14.09 23.85
C ASP A 157 -10.59 13.02 23.33
N PRO A 158 -9.57 13.41 22.52
CA PRO A 158 -8.59 12.48 22.01
C PRO A 158 -7.57 12.07 23.08
N LYS A 159 -7.37 10.76 23.26
CA LYS A 159 -6.31 10.21 24.11
C LYS A 159 -5.08 9.90 23.28
N PHE A 160 -3.93 10.41 23.71
CA PHE A 160 -2.65 10.21 23.04
C PHE A 160 -1.68 9.43 23.95
N SER A 161 -0.71 8.75 23.32
CA SER A 161 0.31 7.97 24.04
C SER A 161 1.31 8.82 24.81
N SER A 162 1.49 10.09 24.40
CA SER A 162 2.47 11.02 24.95
C SER A 162 2.01 12.48 24.80
N GLN A 163 2.69 13.38 25.49
CA GLN A 163 2.44 14.81 25.40
C GLN A 163 2.72 15.39 24.00
N THR A 164 3.60 14.75 23.23
CA THR A 164 3.91 15.13 21.83
C THR A 164 2.77 14.82 20.87
N LYS A 165 1.78 14.00 21.30
CA LYS A 165 0.59 13.62 20.54
C LYS A 165 0.91 12.88 19.22
N ASP A 166 2.03 12.17 19.17
CA ASP A 166 2.49 11.46 17.97
C ASP A 166 1.65 10.23 17.64
N LYS A 167 0.92 9.67 18.63
CA LYS A 167 0.08 8.48 18.42
C LYS A 167 -1.27 8.60 19.12
N LEU A 168 -2.37 8.39 18.39
CA LEU A 168 -3.72 8.32 18.94
C LEU A 168 -3.98 6.93 19.54
N VAL A 169 -4.49 6.88 20.78
CA VAL A 169 -4.75 5.62 21.51
C VAL A 169 -6.23 5.44 21.91
N SER A 170 -7.12 6.36 21.57
CA SER A 170 -8.57 6.22 21.79
C SER A 170 -9.10 4.96 21.09
N SER A 171 -9.42 3.91 21.85
CA SER A 171 -9.76 2.59 21.31
C SER A 171 -11.05 2.56 20.50
N GLU A 172 -12.07 3.32 20.93
CA GLU A 172 -13.37 3.47 20.31
C GLU A 172 -13.30 3.99 18.88
N VAL A 173 -12.33 4.86 18.60
CA VAL A 173 -12.12 5.49 17.28
C VAL A 173 -11.84 4.47 16.20
N ARG A 174 -11.16 3.37 16.52
CA ARG A 174 -10.83 2.32 15.55
C ARG A 174 -12.07 1.76 14.87
N MET A 175 -13.07 1.35 15.66
CA MET A 175 -14.27 0.73 15.13
C MET A 175 -15.14 1.73 14.36
N ILE A 176 -15.22 2.97 14.84
CA ILE A 176 -15.96 4.04 14.17
C ILE A 176 -15.38 4.31 12.79
N VAL A 177 -14.06 4.55 12.71
CA VAL A 177 -13.37 4.81 11.45
C VAL A 177 -13.50 3.60 10.51
N GLU A 178 -13.31 2.37 11.02
CA GLU A 178 -13.46 1.16 10.22
C GLU A 178 -14.86 1.05 9.61
N THR A 179 -15.91 1.33 10.37
CA THR A 179 -17.30 1.28 9.90
C THR A 179 -17.54 2.34 8.83
N LEU A 180 -17.19 3.60 9.10
CA LEU A 180 -17.42 4.72 8.19
C LEU A 180 -16.69 4.55 6.85
N ILE A 181 -15.43 4.12 6.90
CA ILE A 181 -14.64 3.87 5.69
C ILE A 181 -15.19 2.67 4.91
N ASN A 182 -15.56 1.57 5.59
CA ASN A 182 -16.17 0.42 4.92
C ASN A 182 -17.42 0.80 4.13
N GLU A 183 -18.33 1.53 4.73
CA GLU A 183 -19.59 1.94 4.11
C GLU A 183 -19.34 2.86 2.92
N LYS A 184 -18.64 3.96 3.13
CA LYS A 184 -18.46 4.99 2.10
C LYS A 184 -17.57 4.55 0.95
N LEU A 185 -16.49 3.82 1.27
CA LEU A 185 -15.57 3.33 0.25
C LEU A 185 -16.20 2.23 -0.60
N SER A 186 -16.99 1.33 -0.01
CA SER A 186 -17.74 0.32 -0.78
C SER A 186 -18.68 0.98 -1.78
N ILE A 187 -19.47 1.95 -1.34
CA ILE A 187 -20.38 2.71 -2.22
C ILE A 187 -19.59 3.37 -3.36
N TRP A 188 -18.43 3.98 -3.04
CA TRP A 188 -17.62 4.64 -4.05
C TRP A 188 -17.09 3.64 -5.11
N PHE A 189 -16.63 2.44 -4.71
CA PHE A 189 -16.18 1.40 -5.63
C PHE A 189 -17.30 0.93 -6.55
N ASP A 190 -18.51 0.76 -6.02
CA ASP A 190 -19.68 0.36 -6.79
C ASP A 190 -20.10 1.44 -7.80
N GLN A 191 -19.98 2.70 -7.44
CA GLN A 191 -20.29 3.84 -8.32
C GLN A 191 -19.23 4.09 -9.40
N ASN A 192 -17.98 3.65 -9.18
CA ASN A 192 -16.85 3.93 -10.07
C ASN A 192 -16.14 2.65 -10.56
N PRO A 193 -16.86 1.71 -11.23
CA PRO A 193 -16.31 0.39 -11.55
C PRO A 193 -15.12 0.44 -12.54
N SER A 194 -15.05 1.43 -13.42
CA SER A 194 -13.94 1.61 -14.35
C SER A 194 -12.63 1.98 -13.64
N VAL A 195 -12.70 2.90 -12.69
CA VAL A 195 -11.56 3.33 -11.86
C VAL A 195 -11.16 2.20 -10.90
N ALA A 196 -12.14 1.57 -10.26
CA ALA A 196 -11.94 0.44 -9.35
C ALA A 196 -11.17 -0.71 -10.01
N LYS A 197 -11.51 -1.06 -11.27
CA LYS A 197 -10.76 -2.09 -12.03
C LYS A 197 -9.29 -1.74 -12.25
N ILE A 198 -8.98 -0.47 -12.49
CA ILE A 198 -7.59 -0.03 -12.70
C ILE A 198 -6.81 -0.05 -11.38
N ILE A 199 -7.42 0.40 -10.29
CA ILE A 199 -6.83 0.30 -8.94
C ILE A 199 -6.54 -1.15 -8.60
N LEU A 200 -7.51 -2.05 -8.79
CA LEU A 200 -7.36 -3.47 -8.53
C LEU A 200 -6.29 -4.13 -9.42
N ALA A 201 -6.21 -3.75 -10.70
CA ALA A 201 -5.18 -4.26 -11.57
C ALA A 201 -3.77 -3.94 -11.04
N LYS A 202 -3.55 -2.70 -10.53
CA LYS A 202 -2.31 -2.32 -9.87
C LYS A 202 -2.04 -3.14 -8.61
N ILE A 203 -3.03 -3.30 -7.73
CA ILE A 203 -2.91 -4.07 -6.49
C ILE A 203 -2.60 -5.55 -6.79
N ILE A 204 -3.26 -6.14 -7.78
CA ILE A 204 -2.99 -7.52 -8.22
C ILE A 204 -1.56 -7.63 -8.77
N GLN A 205 -1.09 -6.64 -9.53
CA GLN A 205 0.30 -6.62 -10.02
C GLN A 205 1.31 -6.57 -8.86
N ALA A 206 1.05 -5.77 -7.82
CA ALA A 206 1.87 -5.73 -6.60
C ALA A 206 1.89 -7.09 -5.88
N ALA A 207 0.71 -7.72 -5.70
CA ALA A 207 0.59 -9.04 -5.10
C ALA A 207 1.34 -10.12 -5.91
N MET A 208 1.26 -10.07 -7.24
CA MET A 208 2.01 -10.98 -8.13
C MET A 208 3.52 -10.78 -7.98
N ALA A 209 3.99 -9.55 -8.01
CA ALA A 209 5.41 -9.22 -7.84
C ALA A 209 5.95 -9.73 -6.50
N ARG A 210 5.20 -9.55 -5.41
CA ARG A 210 5.52 -10.07 -4.08
C ARG A 210 5.60 -11.61 -4.07
N ASP A 211 4.65 -12.28 -4.70
CA ASP A 211 4.62 -13.76 -4.76
C ASP A 211 5.81 -14.32 -5.57
N VAL A 212 6.13 -13.71 -6.71
CA VAL A 212 7.32 -14.05 -7.51
C VAL A 212 8.60 -13.84 -6.71
N ALA A 213 8.74 -12.72 -6.03
CA ALA A 213 9.91 -12.44 -5.19
C ALA A 213 10.04 -13.45 -4.03
N ARG A 214 8.94 -13.86 -3.41
CA ARG A 214 8.92 -14.89 -2.36
C ARG A 214 9.41 -16.23 -2.92
N LYS A 215 8.86 -16.68 -4.05
CA LYS A 215 9.25 -17.94 -4.70
C LYS A 215 10.73 -17.93 -5.12
N ALA A 216 11.22 -16.81 -5.64
CA ALA A 216 12.63 -16.66 -5.99
C ALA A 216 13.54 -16.81 -4.76
N ARG A 217 13.20 -16.19 -3.63
CA ARG A 217 13.94 -16.34 -2.37
C ARG A 217 13.91 -17.76 -1.84
N GLU A 218 12.77 -18.45 -1.91
CA GLU A 218 12.65 -19.85 -1.51
C GLU A 218 13.53 -20.76 -2.37
N ASN A 219 13.58 -20.52 -3.68
CA ASN A 219 14.44 -21.27 -4.59
C ASN A 219 15.94 -21.04 -4.31
N VAL A 220 16.34 -19.79 -4.03
CA VAL A 220 17.73 -19.50 -3.64
C VAL A 220 18.10 -20.18 -2.32
N ARG A 221 17.19 -20.15 -1.33
CA ARG A 221 17.42 -20.85 -0.04
C ARG A 221 17.58 -22.35 -0.23
N ARG A 222 16.76 -22.98 -1.10
CA ARG A 222 16.88 -24.41 -1.41
C ARG A 222 18.23 -24.71 -2.08
N LYS A 223 18.63 -23.91 -3.07
CA LYS A 223 19.93 -24.05 -3.72
C LYS A 223 21.09 -23.86 -2.73
N GLY A 224 21.07 -22.79 -1.92
CA GLY A 224 22.12 -22.51 -0.94
C GLY A 224 22.22 -23.57 0.18
N SER A 225 21.12 -24.20 0.60
CA SER A 225 21.18 -25.29 1.57
C SER A 225 21.75 -26.59 0.97
N LEU A 226 21.55 -26.79 -0.34
CA LEU A 226 22.13 -27.94 -1.08
C LEU A 226 23.61 -27.71 -1.39
N GLU A 227 24.03 -26.48 -1.68
CA GLU A 227 25.45 -26.14 -1.91
C GLU A 227 26.28 -26.12 -0.61
N LEU A 228 25.68 -25.67 0.53
CA LEU A 228 26.34 -25.66 1.84
C LEU A 228 26.44 -27.03 2.51
N SER A 229 25.51 -27.94 2.19
CA SER A 229 25.55 -29.35 2.63
C SER A 229 26.12 -30.24 1.56
N GLY A 230 27.10 -29.81 0.76
CA GLY A 230 27.67 -30.54 -0.37
C GLY A 230 27.19 -31.98 -0.43
N LEU A 231 26.16 -32.25 -1.21
CA LEU A 231 25.69 -33.61 -1.44
C LEU A 231 26.94 -34.43 -1.74
N PRO A 232 27.27 -35.52 -0.99
CA PRO A 232 28.41 -36.32 -1.31
C PRO A 232 28.39 -36.59 -2.79
N GLY A 233 29.53 -36.48 -3.50
CA GLY A 233 29.60 -36.45 -4.97
C GLY A 233 28.89 -37.58 -5.73
N LYS A 234 28.34 -38.52 -4.97
CA LYS A 234 27.53 -39.63 -5.45
C LYS A 234 26.01 -39.38 -5.50
N LEU A 235 25.52 -38.29 -4.91
CA LEU A 235 24.12 -37.93 -4.94
C LEU A 235 23.86 -36.86 -6.01
N ALA A 236 22.71 -36.93 -6.68
CA ALA A 236 22.20 -35.90 -7.57
C ALA A 236 20.76 -35.58 -7.20
N ASP A 237 20.43 -34.32 -7.17
CA ASP A 237 19.08 -33.87 -6.92
C ASP A 237 18.29 -33.77 -8.23
N CYS A 238 16.97 -33.88 -8.15
CA CYS A 238 16.09 -33.65 -9.29
C CYS A 238 16.09 -32.19 -9.70
N GLN A 239 15.89 -31.93 -10.98
CA GLN A 239 15.71 -30.54 -11.46
C GLN A 239 14.47 -29.94 -10.83
N ILE A 240 14.54 -28.61 -10.58
CA ILE A 240 13.52 -27.84 -9.84
C ILE A 240 12.17 -27.94 -10.55
N GLY A 241 11.28 -28.77 -9.99
CA GLY A 241 9.92 -29.00 -10.46
C GLY A 241 8.94 -29.17 -9.30
N LYS A 242 7.71 -29.52 -9.61
CA LYS A 242 6.69 -29.87 -8.61
C LYS A 242 7.11 -31.13 -7.87
N GLN A 243 6.83 -31.21 -6.56
CA GLN A 243 7.10 -32.40 -5.75
C GLN A 243 6.31 -33.64 -6.19
N GLU A 244 5.21 -33.47 -6.91
CA GLU A 244 4.41 -34.56 -7.47
C GLU A 244 5.09 -35.12 -8.72
N GLY A 245 5.40 -36.41 -8.70
CA GLY A 245 6.04 -37.10 -9.80
C GLY A 245 7.57 -37.22 -9.71
N THR A 246 8.17 -36.92 -8.54
CA THR A 246 9.60 -37.20 -8.33
C THR A 246 9.84 -38.67 -8.05
N GLU A 247 10.83 -39.24 -8.72
CA GLU A 247 11.24 -40.64 -8.56
C GLU A 247 12.66 -40.73 -7.99
N LEU A 248 12.91 -41.69 -7.13
CA LEU A 248 14.25 -41.97 -6.58
C LEU A 248 14.91 -43.11 -7.37
N PHE A 249 16.03 -42.82 -8.03
CA PHE A 249 16.85 -43.79 -8.71
C PHE A 249 18.06 -44.19 -7.84
N ILE A 250 18.17 -45.44 -7.53
CA ILE A 250 19.32 -46.02 -6.81
C ILE A 250 20.12 -46.85 -7.82
N VAL A 251 21.37 -46.44 -8.06
CA VAL A 251 22.25 -47.09 -9.03
C VAL A 251 23.55 -47.53 -8.36
N GLU A 252 24.14 -48.63 -8.84
CA GLU A 252 25.41 -49.14 -8.35
C GLU A 252 26.57 -48.65 -9.23
N GLY A 253 27.55 -48.01 -8.59
CA GLY A 253 28.79 -47.54 -9.22
C GLY A 253 28.70 -46.16 -9.91
N ASP A 254 29.87 -45.53 -10.05
CA ASP A 254 29.97 -44.14 -10.57
C ASP A 254 29.63 -44.06 -12.08
N SER A 255 29.86 -45.11 -12.84
CA SER A 255 29.52 -45.16 -14.27
C SER A 255 27.99 -45.16 -14.50
N ALA A 256 27.26 -45.98 -13.76
CA ALA A 256 25.80 -46.01 -13.81
C ALA A 256 25.18 -44.71 -13.28
N GLY A 257 25.79 -44.12 -12.25
CA GLY A 257 25.40 -42.80 -11.72
C GLY A 257 25.54 -41.67 -12.74
N GLY A 258 26.59 -41.69 -13.55
CA GLY A 258 26.81 -40.73 -14.65
C GLY A 258 25.74 -40.83 -15.73
N SER A 259 25.43 -42.04 -16.15
CA SER A 259 24.41 -42.33 -17.18
C SER A 259 23.00 -41.99 -16.67
N ALA A 260 22.68 -42.28 -15.41
CA ALA A 260 21.40 -41.89 -14.78
C ALA A 260 21.23 -40.39 -14.68
N LYS A 261 22.29 -39.62 -14.35
CA LYS A 261 22.26 -38.17 -14.35
C LYS A 261 21.97 -37.59 -15.74
N GLN A 262 22.59 -38.13 -16.78
CA GLN A 262 22.35 -37.68 -18.16
C GLN A 262 20.95 -38.07 -18.64
N GLY A 263 20.45 -39.26 -18.31
CA GLY A 263 19.08 -39.69 -18.64
C GLY A 263 18.02 -38.86 -17.97
N SER A 264 18.20 -38.46 -16.72
CA SER A 264 17.29 -37.56 -16.00
C SER A 264 17.17 -36.17 -16.63
N CYS A 265 18.25 -35.65 -17.26
CA CYS A 265 18.22 -34.40 -18.00
C CYS A 265 17.46 -34.49 -19.33
N LEU A 266 17.39 -35.66 -19.95
CA LEU A 266 16.77 -35.85 -21.26
C LEU A 266 15.24 -36.08 -21.20
N LEU A 267 14.72 -36.55 -20.05
CA LEU A 267 13.28 -36.80 -19.87
C LEU A 267 12.42 -35.53 -19.77
N TYR A 268 13.03 -34.33 -19.75
CA TYR A 268 12.31 -33.06 -19.60
C TYR A 268 12.19 -32.21 -20.88
N THR A 269 12.54 -32.80 -22.07
CA THR A 269 12.49 -32.04 -23.35
C THR A 269 11.44 -32.56 -24.33
N SER A 270 10.41 -33.25 -23.84
CA SER A 270 9.25 -33.57 -24.68
C SER A 270 7.96 -33.27 -23.92
N ASP A 271 7.51 -32.01 -24.02
CA ASP A 271 6.15 -31.59 -24.40
C ASP A 271 6.08 -30.06 -24.36
#